data_7bf94cf267bfa53e9aa6907b585ba3eb
#
_entry.id   7bf94cf267bfa53e9aa6907b585ba3eb
#
_cell.length_a   1.000
_cell.length_b   1.000
_cell.length_c   1.000
_cell.angle_alpha   90.00
_cell.angle_beta   90.00
_cell.angle_gamma   90.00
#
_symmetry.space_group_name_H-M   'P 1'
#
loop_
_entity.id
_entity.type
_entity.pdbx_description
1 polymer ?
#
loop_
_entity_poly.entity_id
_entity_poly.type
_entity_poly.pdbx_seq_one_letter_code
_entity_poly.pdbx_strand_id
1 'polypeptide(L)'
;MFHQYFEKPRVLRGIESADYQSHLDSFAQELAVVGFAREHVRNQLRAAAHLCVWAGRQRVTVEGFSDDLISRFRLHLPQCRCPGPKRGRCSLVVRWAQRFVEHLRRVGVLPGVMVDPMEARPALLQEFLTWMCQHRGVGEATLQRYEFHLVDLLDCLGDDPSRFTAQKLRGFVQQQSRNYSNTGGTKKLFTAVRMFLRYLTIEGKCPAGLHYALPALAGWSQQGVPRCLPAGDVETLIASCAPTDRVGMRDRAILLLLARLGLRAGDVASLRLADISWPLATIRVSGKGQREDLLPLPQDVGDAILAYLESGRPHVESDHIFLRCCAPFRPFAHGGPVSLIVRRAFLKSGIKSPSLGSHILRHSVASEMLRQGTTLYGIATVLRHSSIETTTIYAKVDLKLLGEVAQPWPEVLR
;
A
#
# COMPACT_ATOMS: atom_id res chain seq x y z
N MET A 1 3.27 33.86 -10.38
CA MET A 1 2.75 32.95 -9.33
C MET A 1 3.86 32.38 -8.44
N PHE A 2 4.96 31.98 -9.02
CA PHE A 2 6.15 31.45 -8.32
C PHE A 2 6.66 32.38 -7.21
N HIS A 3 6.74 33.71 -7.45
CA HIS A 3 7.17 34.71 -6.46
C HIS A 3 6.34 34.71 -5.16
N GLN A 4 5.12 34.27 -5.18
CA GLN A 4 4.27 34.19 -3.98
C GLN A 4 4.75 33.16 -2.95
N TYR A 5 5.58 32.19 -3.38
CA TYR A 5 6.10 31.12 -2.53
C TYR A 5 7.48 31.41 -1.94
N PHE A 6 8.19 32.45 -2.42
CA PHE A 6 9.57 32.76 -2.02
C PHE A 6 9.71 34.23 -1.65
N GLU A 7 10.05 34.49 -0.39
CA GLU A 7 10.20 35.84 0.17
C GLU A 7 11.64 36.39 0.03
N LYS A 8 12.64 35.53 -0.22
CA LYS A 8 14.04 35.92 -0.21
C LYS A 8 14.57 36.15 -1.64
N PRO A 9 15.02 37.38 -1.99
CA PRO A 9 15.56 37.71 -3.31
C PRO A 9 16.71 36.81 -3.78
N ARG A 10 17.48 36.26 -2.84
CA ARG A 10 18.62 35.38 -3.13
C ARG A 10 18.21 34.01 -3.68
N VAL A 11 17.01 33.53 -3.35
CA VAL A 11 16.44 32.28 -3.87
C VAL A 11 15.88 32.52 -5.26
N LEU A 12 15.28 33.69 -5.48
CA LEU A 12 14.71 34.11 -6.76
C LEU A 12 15.78 34.27 -7.83
N ARG A 13 16.93 34.94 -7.51
CA ARG A 13 18.02 35.14 -8.47
C ARG A 13 18.64 33.87 -9.06
N GLY A 14 18.60 32.76 -8.35
CA GLY A 14 19.04 31.45 -8.87
C GLY A 14 18.04 30.75 -9.78
N ILE A 15 16.81 31.26 -9.84
CA ILE A 15 15.67 30.67 -10.55
C ILE A 15 15.21 31.55 -11.71
N GLU A 16 15.59 32.83 -11.68
CA GLU A 16 15.24 33.88 -12.65
C GLU A 16 16.01 33.79 -13.99
N SER A 17 16.78 32.75 -14.24
CA SER A 17 17.28 32.52 -15.60
C SER A 17 16.07 32.18 -16.49
N ALA A 18 15.80 33.05 -17.46
CA ALA A 18 14.53 33.30 -18.14
C ALA A 18 13.84 32.08 -18.75
N ASP A 19 14.58 31.03 -19.09
CA ASP A 19 14.04 29.91 -19.88
C ASP A 19 13.12 28.95 -19.10
N TYR A 20 13.21 28.95 -17.76
CA TYR A 20 12.45 27.98 -16.91
C TYR A 20 11.31 28.62 -16.12
N GLN A 21 11.22 29.96 -16.09
CA GLN A 21 10.29 30.67 -15.20
C GLN A 21 8.84 30.40 -15.54
N SER A 22 8.48 30.43 -16.83
CA SER A 22 7.12 30.14 -17.29
C SER A 22 6.66 28.73 -16.91
N HIS A 23 7.56 27.76 -17.03
CA HIS A 23 7.28 26.36 -16.68
C HIS A 23 7.16 26.16 -15.17
N LEU A 24 7.95 26.86 -14.37
CA LEU A 24 7.84 26.81 -12.90
C LEU A 24 6.57 27.51 -12.42
N ASP A 25 6.12 28.59 -13.08
CA ASP A 25 4.86 29.25 -12.77
C ASP A 25 3.66 28.36 -13.12
N SER A 26 3.67 27.69 -14.29
CA SER A 26 2.67 26.72 -14.69
C SER A 26 2.61 25.55 -13.69
N PHE A 27 3.75 25.04 -13.28
CA PHE A 27 3.82 23.97 -12.27
C PHE A 27 3.30 24.43 -10.90
N ALA A 28 3.64 25.66 -10.47
CA ALA A 28 3.11 26.23 -9.24
C ALA A 28 1.59 26.33 -9.25
N GLN A 29 1.02 26.72 -10.40
CA GLN A 29 -0.43 26.79 -10.59
C GLN A 29 -1.09 25.42 -10.49
N GLU A 30 -0.54 24.41 -11.17
CA GLU A 30 -1.03 23.03 -11.05
C GLU A 30 -1.03 22.54 -9.60
N LEU A 31 0.09 22.73 -8.90
CA LEU A 31 0.21 22.30 -7.51
C LEU A 31 -0.78 23.02 -6.58
N ALA A 32 -1.07 24.29 -6.85
CA ALA A 32 -2.07 25.05 -6.12
C ALA A 32 -3.51 24.56 -6.40
N VAL A 33 -3.84 24.31 -7.67
CA VAL A 33 -5.15 23.76 -8.09
C VAL A 33 -5.38 22.37 -7.48
N VAL A 34 -4.34 21.53 -7.44
CA VAL A 34 -4.41 20.20 -6.79
C VAL A 34 -4.57 20.31 -5.26
N GLY A 35 -4.39 21.49 -4.68
CA GLY A 35 -4.63 21.77 -3.26
C GLY A 35 -3.45 21.41 -2.33
N PHE A 36 -2.22 21.41 -2.83
CA PHE A 36 -1.05 21.21 -1.95
C PHE A 36 -0.87 22.37 -0.99
N ALA A 37 -0.52 22.05 0.27
CA ALA A 37 -0.17 23.07 1.25
C ALA A 37 1.01 23.92 0.77
N ARG A 38 0.99 25.23 1.08
CA ARG A 38 1.98 26.24 0.62
C ARG A 38 3.43 25.79 0.80
N GLU A 39 3.75 25.19 1.94
CA GLU A 39 5.10 24.69 2.19
C GLU A 39 5.47 23.51 1.28
N HIS A 40 4.51 22.65 0.97
CA HIS A 40 4.73 21.51 0.08
C HIS A 40 4.96 21.96 -1.36
N VAL A 41 4.17 22.96 -1.84
CA VAL A 41 4.40 23.62 -3.13
C VAL A 41 5.77 24.22 -3.18
N ARG A 42 6.18 24.98 -2.16
CA ARG A 42 7.50 25.59 -2.05
C ARG A 42 8.63 24.58 -2.16
N ASN A 43 8.51 23.43 -1.50
CA ASN A 43 9.53 22.39 -1.53
C ASN A 43 9.61 21.69 -2.91
N GLN A 44 8.49 21.46 -3.58
CA GLN A 44 8.45 20.90 -4.93
C GLN A 44 9.03 21.88 -5.96
N LEU A 45 8.69 23.17 -5.85
CA LEU A 45 9.27 24.20 -6.69
C LEU A 45 10.78 24.35 -6.50
N ARG A 46 11.28 24.23 -5.27
CA ARG A 46 12.74 24.22 -5.01
C ARG A 46 13.42 23.04 -5.68
N ALA A 47 12.82 21.87 -5.67
CA ALA A 47 13.38 20.70 -6.33
C ALA A 47 13.37 20.85 -7.86
N ALA A 48 12.28 21.35 -8.42
CA ALA A 48 12.16 21.65 -9.84
C ALA A 48 13.19 22.69 -10.29
N ALA A 49 13.30 23.80 -9.56
CA ALA A 49 14.29 24.83 -9.82
C ALA A 49 15.74 24.32 -9.69
N HIS A 50 16.02 23.45 -8.72
CA HIS A 50 17.34 22.83 -8.60
C HIS A 50 17.65 21.94 -9.82
N LEU A 51 16.68 21.15 -10.29
CA LEU A 51 16.84 20.39 -11.52
C LEU A 51 17.16 21.31 -12.70
N CYS A 52 16.38 22.40 -12.91
CA CYS A 52 16.58 23.36 -13.98
C CYS A 52 17.99 24.00 -13.94
N VAL A 53 18.41 24.52 -12.79
CA VAL A 53 19.74 25.13 -12.63
C VAL A 53 20.87 24.14 -12.89
N TRP A 54 20.72 22.92 -12.42
CA TRP A 54 21.71 21.86 -12.67
C TRP A 54 21.73 21.45 -14.14
N ALA A 55 20.58 21.25 -14.78
CA ALA A 55 20.45 20.91 -16.21
C ALA A 55 21.05 22.01 -17.09
N GLY A 56 20.78 23.28 -16.79
CA GLY A 56 21.37 24.41 -17.51
C GLY A 56 22.90 24.42 -17.46
N ARG A 57 23.50 24.03 -16.32
CA ARG A 57 24.98 23.85 -16.22
C ARG A 57 25.51 22.71 -17.09
N GLN A 58 24.67 21.71 -17.37
CA GLN A 58 24.96 20.60 -18.27
C GLN A 58 24.62 20.96 -19.74
N ARG A 59 24.20 22.20 -20.01
CA ARG A 59 23.75 22.69 -21.32
C ARG A 59 22.56 21.90 -21.87
N VAL A 60 21.69 21.40 -20.98
CA VAL A 60 20.44 20.70 -21.33
C VAL A 60 19.29 21.70 -21.22
N THR A 61 18.57 21.92 -22.32
CA THR A 61 17.36 22.75 -22.37
C THR A 61 16.16 21.99 -21.80
N VAL A 62 14.98 22.63 -21.63
CA VAL A 62 13.78 21.99 -21.09
C VAL A 62 13.33 20.83 -21.96
N GLU A 63 13.42 20.97 -23.27
CA GLU A 63 13.05 19.94 -24.24
C GLU A 63 13.90 18.67 -24.14
N GLY A 64 15.09 18.78 -23.55
CA GLY A 64 15.99 17.65 -23.28
C GLY A 64 15.76 16.93 -21.95
N PHE A 65 14.70 17.31 -21.20
CA PHE A 65 14.42 16.64 -19.94
C PHE A 65 13.86 15.24 -20.16
N SER A 66 14.53 14.26 -19.57
CA SER A 66 14.24 12.82 -19.74
C SER A 66 14.40 12.07 -18.41
N ASP A 67 14.00 10.81 -18.41
CA ASP A 67 14.19 9.93 -17.25
C ASP A 67 15.69 9.63 -17.00
N ASP A 68 16.51 9.61 -18.07
CA ASP A 68 17.97 9.55 -17.95
C ASP A 68 18.51 10.79 -17.22
N LEU A 69 18.02 11.98 -17.56
CA LEU A 69 18.41 13.20 -16.86
C LEU A 69 18.07 13.12 -15.37
N ILE A 70 16.92 12.59 -15.01
CA ILE A 70 16.53 12.38 -13.61
C ILE A 70 17.45 11.37 -12.91
N SER A 71 17.86 10.31 -13.61
CA SER A 71 18.80 9.31 -13.09
C SER A 71 20.18 9.94 -12.81
N ARG A 72 20.68 10.75 -13.72
CA ARG A 72 21.91 11.53 -13.54
C ARG A 72 21.79 12.57 -12.43
N PHE A 73 20.64 13.24 -12.32
CA PHE A 73 20.35 14.19 -11.24
C PHE A 73 20.35 13.50 -9.88
N ARG A 74 19.84 12.25 -9.78
CA ARG A 74 19.91 11.45 -8.55
C ARG A 74 21.37 11.23 -8.11
N LEU A 75 22.27 10.93 -9.05
CA LEU A 75 23.69 10.73 -8.77
C LEU A 75 24.41 12.04 -8.37
N HIS A 76 23.94 13.20 -8.89
CA HIS A 76 24.45 14.50 -8.54
C HIS A 76 24.12 14.91 -7.09
N LEU A 77 22.94 14.59 -6.57
CA LEU A 77 22.43 15.09 -5.29
C LEU A 77 23.35 14.85 -4.08
N PRO A 78 23.98 13.66 -3.89
CA PRO A 78 24.89 13.44 -2.76
C PRO A 78 26.12 14.33 -2.76
N GLN A 79 26.61 14.69 -3.94
CA GLN A 79 27.84 15.49 -4.14
C GLN A 79 27.53 16.94 -4.51
N CYS A 80 26.27 17.36 -4.41
CA CYS A 80 25.79 18.64 -4.89
C CYS A 80 26.44 19.83 -4.18
N ARG A 81 27.00 20.76 -4.98
CA ARG A 81 27.50 22.09 -4.56
C ARG A 81 26.63 23.23 -5.09
N CYS A 82 25.41 22.95 -5.60
CA CYS A 82 24.55 23.99 -6.12
C CYS A 82 24.07 24.93 -5.01
N PRO A 83 23.86 26.23 -5.31
CA PRO A 83 23.26 27.15 -4.38
C PRO A 83 21.80 26.74 -4.11
N GLY A 84 21.44 26.53 -2.84
CA GLY A 84 20.09 26.17 -2.45
C GLY A 84 20.06 25.32 -1.16
N PRO A 85 18.90 25.07 -0.59
CA PRO A 85 18.81 24.32 0.65
C PRO A 85 19.15 22.83 0.42
N LYS A 86 20.28 22.41 0.98
CA LYS A 86 20.81 21.02 0.93
C LYS A 86 20.03 20.04 1.82
N ARG A 87 18.86 20.40 2.39
CA ARG A 87 18.18 19.64 3.42
C ARG A 87 16.89 19.02 2.88
N GLY A 88 17.01 17.83 2.31
CA GLY A 88 15.91 16.93 2.01
C GLY A 88 16.47 15.53 1.79
N ARG A 89 15.71 14.50 2.13
CA ARG A 89 16.07 13.12 1.75
C ARG A 89 16.18 13.10 0.23
N CYS A 90 17.33 12.72 -0.32
CA CYS A 90 17.59 12.73 -1.78
C CYS A 90 16.45 12.08 -2.58
N SER A 91 15.84 11.03 -2.05
CA SER A 91 14.69 10.37 -2.66
C SER A 91 13.43 11.25 -2.82
N LEU A 92 13.20 12.20 -1.90
CA LEU A 92 12.09 13.15 -2.01
C LEU A 92 12.35 14.22 -3.05
N VAL A 93 13.57 14.73 -3.09
CA VAL A 93 13.97 15.74 -4.09
C VAL A 93 13.88 15.18 -5.49
N VAL A 94 14.35 13.95 -5.71
CA VAL A 94 14.21 13.23 -6.99
C VAL A 94 12.74 13.07 -7.37
N ARG A 95 11.88 12.62 -6.45
CA ARG A 95 10.44 12.45 -6.71
C ARG A 95 9.76 13.77 -7.09
N TRP A 96 10.14 14.86 -6.45
CA TRP A 96 9.59 16.18 -6.78
C TRP A 96 10.09 16.69 -8.13
N ALA A 97 11.35 16.43 -8.47
CA ALA A 97 11.92 16.73 -9.78
C ALA A 97 11.24 15.91 -10.88
N GLN A 98 11.01 14.60 -10.65
CA GLN A 98 10.23 13.74 -11.56
C GLN A 98 8.83 14.30 -11.82
N ARG A 99 8.14 14.75 -10.77
CA ARG A 99 6.81 15.34 -10.90
C ARG A 99 6.80 16.59 -11.76
N PHE A 100 7.86 17.39 -11.71
CA PHE A 100 7.99 18.54 -12.62
C PHE A 100 8.18 18.09 -14.06
N VAL A 101 8.99 17.07 -14.33
CA VAL A 101 9.14 16.50 -15.67
C VAL A 101 7.81 15.90 -16.17
N GLU A 102 7.05 15.23 -15.31
CA GLU A 102 5.71 14.73 -15.63
C GLU A 102 4.73 15.89 -15.95
N HIS A 103 4.82 17.01 -15.24
CA HIS A 103 4.06 18.21 -15.55
C HIS A 103 4.40 18.74 -16.93
N LEU A 104 5.68 18.88 -17.28
CA LEU A 104 6.13 19.35 -18.59
C LEU A 104 5.64 18.46 -19.73
N ARG A 105 5.61 17.14 -19.53
CA ARG A 105 5.00 16.20 -20.49
C ARG A 105 3.50 16.42 -20.65
N ARG A 106 2.80 16.66 -19.54
CA ARG A 106 1.34 16.85 -19.55
C ARG A 106 0.92 18.14 -20.24
N VAL A 107 1.71 19.20 -20.10
CA VAL A 107 1.45 20.50 -20.77
C VAL A 107 2.02 20.55 -22.19
N GLY A 108 2.58 19.45 -22.71
CA GLY A 108 3.05 19.34 -24.10
C GLY A 108 4.41 19.98 -24.38
N VAL A 109 5.15 20.41 -23.36
CA VAL A 109 6.53 20.95 -23.51
C VAL A 109 7.52 19.83 -23.83
N LEU A 110 7.32 18.67 -23.23
CA LEU A 110 8.09 17.46 -23.54
C LEU A 110 7.24 16.51 -24.38
N PRO A 111 7.87 15.75 -25.29
CA PRO A 111 7.16 14.69 -25.97
C PRO A 111 6.57 13.76 -24.90
N GLY A 112 5.27 13.51 -25.03
CA GLY A 112 4.61 12.53 -24.18
C GLY A 112 5.38 11.22 -24.32
N VAL A 113 5.97 10.72 -23.26
CA VAL A 113 6.46 9.35 -23.26
C VAL A 113 5.19 8.50 -23.27
N MET A 114 4.73 8.20 -24.46
CA MET A 114 3.84 7.09 -24.74
C MET A 114 4.67 5.81 -24.62
N VAL A 115 5.46 5.70 -23.56
CA VAL A 115 5.87 4.38 -23.10
C VAL A 115 4.65 3.91 -22.34
N ASP A 116 3.83 3.13 -23.00
CA ASP A 116 2.89 2.27 -22.31
C ASP A 116 3.72 1.59 -21.20
N PRO A 117 3.33 1.75 -19.92
CA PRO A 117 4.02 1.02 -18.84
C PRO A 117 4.16 -0.48 -19.15
N MET A 118 3.39 -0.95 -20.11
CA MET A 118 3.42 -2.28 -20.66
C MET A 118 4.59 -2.52 -21.64
N GLU A 119 5.04 -1.51 -22.41
CA GLU A 119 6.18 -1.66 -23.34
C GLU A 119 7.56 -1.67 -22.65
N ALA A 120 7.65 -1.13 -21.43
CA ALA A 120 8.90 -1.17 -20.64
C ALA A 120 9.12 -2.49 -19.88
N ARG A 121 8.16 -3.43 -19.95
CA ARG A 121 8.27 -4.73 -19.30
C ARG A 121 8.97 -5.74 -20.22
N PRO A 122 9.81 -6.62 -19.69
CA PRO A 122 10.27 -7.77 -20.47
C PRO A 122 9.08 -8.53 -21.06
N ALA A 123 9.10 -8.81 -22.36
CA ALA A 123 8.00 -9.47 -23.07
C ALA A 123 7.53 -10.75 -22.37
N LEU A 124 8.47 -11.52 -21.88
CA LEU A 124 8.23 -12.77 -21.15
C LEU A 124 7.43 -12.55 -19.85
N LEU A 125 7.69 -11.45 -19.15
CA LEU A 125 6.96 -11.08 -17.94
C LEU A 125 5.53 -10.66 -18.28
N GLN A 126 5.36 -9.90 -19.34
CA GLN A 126 4.05 -9.46 -19.81
C GLN A 126 3.17 -10.64 -20.21
N GLU A 127 3.70 -11.59 -20.97
CA GLU A 127 3.01 -12.83 -21.33
C GLU A 127 2.55 -13.60 -20.09
N PHE A 128 3.42 -13.76 -19.10
CA PHE A 128 3.08 -14.42 -17.83
C PHE A 128 1.97 -13.71 -17.08
N LEU A 129 2.04 -12.39 -16.94
CA LEU A 129 1.01 -11.61 -16.22
C LEU A 129 -0.34 -11.69 -16.93
N THR A 130 -0.34 -11.64 -18.25
CA THR A 130 -1.55 -11.82 -19.08
C THR A 130 -2.11 -13.23 -18.90
N TRP A 131 -1.28 -14.26 -18.96
CA TRP A 131 -1.67 -15.63 -18.72
C TRP A 131 -2.29 -15.84 -17.33
N MET A 132 -1.67 -15.26 -16.29
CA MET A 132 -2.18 -15.32 -14.91
C MET A 132 -3.55 -14.64 -14.77
N CYS A 133 -3.76 -13.53 -15.47
CA CYS A 133 -5.05 -12.83 -15.48
C CYS A 133 -6.12 -13.69 -16.15
N GLN A 134 -5.85 -14.18 -17.36
CA GLN A 134 -6.80 -14.89 -18.21
C GLN A 134 -7.14 -16.28 -17.67
N HIS A 135 -6.16 -17.06 -17.28
CA HIS A 135 -6.36 -18.46 -16.91
C HIS A 135 -6.57 -18.72 -15.42
N ARG A 136 -6.18 -17.76 -14.57
CA ARG A 136 -6.28 -17.93 -13.12
C ARG A 136 -7.08 -16.85 -12.41
N GLY A 137 -7.61 -15.87 -13.13
CA GLY A 137 -8.39 -14.77 -12.56
C GLY A 137 -7.66 -14.01 -11.44
N VAL A 138 -6.34 -13.86 -11.56
CA VAL A 138 -5.54 -13.23 -10.51
C VAL A 138 -5.73 -11.72 -10.54
N GLY A 139 -6.13 -11.14 -9.40
CA GLY A 139 -6.37 -9.70 -9.30
C GLY A 139 -5.08 -8.87 -9.37
N GLU A 140 -5.23 -7.64 -9.84
CA GLU A 140 -4.18 -6.64 -10.12
C GLU A 140 -3.13 -6.52 -9.01
N ALA A 141 -3.53 -6.42 -7.73
CA ALA A 141 -2.60 -6.32 -6.60
C ALA A 141 -1.67 -7.54 -6.45
N THR A 142 -2.09 -8.72 -6.95
CA THR A 142 -1.26 -9.93 -6.93
C THR A 142 -0.33 -9.94 -8.14
N LEU A 143 -0.81 -9.48 -9.30
CA LEU A 143 0.00 -9.32 -10.51
C LEU A 143 1.15 -8.33 -10.29
N GLN A 144 0.88 -7.16 -9.72
CA GLN A 144 1.91 -6.17 -9.35
C GLN A 144 2.96 -6.75 -8.39
N ARG A 145 2.54 -7.63 -7.48
CA ARG A 145 3.46 -8.31 -6.57
C ARG A 145 4.31 -9.34 -7.28
N TYR A 146 3.76 -10.08 -8.23
CA TYR A 146 4.54 -10.99 -9.06
C TYR A 146 5.55 -10.20 -9.91
N GLU A 147 5.10 -9.15 -10.57
CA GLU A 147 5.94 -8.25 -11.34
C GLU A 147 7.12 -7.74 -10.51
N PHE A 148 6.87 -7.20 -9.31
CA PHE A 148 7.91 -6.70 -8.41
C PHE A 148 9.05 -7.70 -8.16
N HIS A 149 8.73 -8.99 -8.00
CA HIS A 149 9.74 -10.02 -7.75
C HIS A 149 10.37 -10.57 -9.02
N LEU A 150 9.64 -10.57 -10.14
CA LEU A 150 10.08 -11.19 -11.37
C LEU A 150 10.93 -10.27 -12.25
N VAL A 151 10.78 -8.97 -12.13
CA VAL A 151 11.71 -8.01 -12.74
C VAL A 151 13.12 -8.28 -12.22
N ASP A 152 13.32 -8.34 -10.91
CA ASP A 152 14.63 -8.65 -10.31
C ASP A 152 15.16 -10.02 -10.75
N LEU A 153 14.27 -11.00 -10.97
CA LEU A 153 14.64 -12.33 -11.44
C LEU A 153 15.20 -12.27 -12.86
N LEU A 154 14.49 -11.60 -13.77
CA LEU A 154 14.89 -11.48 -15.17
C LEU A 154 16.14 -10.62 -15.33
N ASP A 155 16.28 -9.56 -14.56
CA ASP A 155 17.51 -8.74 -14.52
C ASP A 155 18.74 -9.58 -14.10
N CYS A 156 18.53 -10.55 -13.22
CA CYS A 156 19.61 -11.40 -12.72
C CYS A 156 19.93 -12.60 -13.63
N LEU A 157 18.90 -13.24 -14.19
CA LEU A 157 19.04 -14.49 -14.97
C LEU A 157 19.05 -14.27 -16.48
N GLY A 158 18.59 -13.12 -16.95
CA GLY A 158 18.36 -12.78 -18.35
C GLY A 158 16.98 -13.22 -18.85
N ASP A 159 16.65 -12.83 -20.09
CA ASP A 159 15.34 -13.03 -20.71
C ASP A 159 15.21 -14.36 -21.47
N ASP A 160 16.25 -15.23 -21.43
CA ASP A 160 16.24 -16.55 -22.08
C ASP A 160 16.00 -17.66 -21.05
N PRO A 161 14.75 -18.15 -20.88
CA PRO A 161 14.42 -19.16 -19.88
C PRO A 161 15.06 -20.54 -20.15
N SER A 162 15.48 -20.83 -21.38
CA SER A 162 16.14 -22.08 -21.71
C SER A 162 17.47 -22.23 -20.98
N ARG A 163 18.09 -21.11 -20.60
CA ARG A 163 19.35 -21.01 -19.84
C ARG A 163 19.19 -20.97 -18.32
N PHE A 164 17.98 -21.08 -17.82
CA PHE A 164 17.75 -21.12 -16.40
C PHE A 164 18.24 -22.46 -15.84
N THR A 165 18.99 -22.38 -14.75
CA THR A 165 19.48 -23.55 -14.04
C THR A 165 19.07 -23.51 -12.56
N ALA A 166 18.95 -24.70 -11.95
CA ALA A 166 18.64 -24.82 -10.54
C ALA A 166 19.65 -24.08 -9.64
N GLN A 167 20.91 -24.02 -10.04
CA GLN A 167 21.96 -23.31 -9.31
C GLN A 167 21.75 -21.80 -9.34
N LYS A 168 21.49 -21.21 -10.50
CA LYS A 168 21.23 -19.78 -10.67
C LYS A 168 19.98 -19.36 -9.87
N LEU A 169 18.90 -20.15 -9.97
CA LEU A 169 17.66 -19.90 -9.24
C LEU A 169 17.86 -19.90 -7.71
N ARG A 170 18.57 -20.91 -7.20
CA ARG A 170 18.89 -20.97 -5.77
C ARG A 170 19.75 -19.79 -5.31
N GLY A 171 20.76 -19.41 -6.11
CA GLY A 171 21.61 -18.25 -5.83
C GLY A 171 20.80 -16.95 -5.76
N PHE A 172 19.94 -16.69 -6.74
CA PHE A 172 19.05 -15.54 -6.77
C PHE A 172 18.14 -15.47 -5.54
N VAL A 173 17.43 -16.57 -5.25
CA VAL A 173 16.49 -16.61 -4.14
C VAL A 173 17.19 -16.47 -2.79
N GLN A 174 18.39 -17.05 -2.62
CA GLN A 174 19.19 -16.89 -1.42
C GLN A 174 19.65 -15.45 -1.23
N GLN A 175 20.09 -14.79 -2.30
CA GLN A 175 20.50 -13.38 -2.27
C GLN A 175 19.30 -12.47 -1.93
N GLN A 176 18.19 -12.62 -2.64
CA GLN A 176 17.00 -11.80 -2.42
C GLN A 176 16.35 -12.04 -1.06
N SER A 177 16.41 -13.25 -0.53
CA SER A 177 15.86 -13.57 0.80
C SER A 177 16.51 -12.78 1.92
N ARG A 178 17.76 -12.35 1.77
CA ARG A 178 18.47 -11.50 2.74
C ARG A 178 17.87 -10.09 2.87
N ASN A 179 17.13 -9.64 1.84
CA ASN A 179 16.47 -8.33 1.84
C ASN A 179 15.16 -8.33 2.67
N TYR A 180 14.70 -9.50 3.11
CA TYR A 180 13.47 -9.63 3.90
C TYR A 180 13.78 -9.91 5.37
N SER A 181 13.24 -9.06 6.24
CA SER A 181 13.37 -9.22 7.69
C SER A 181 12.47 -10.33 8.27
N ASN A 182 11.58 -10.92 7.45
CA ASN A 182 10.65 -11.94 7.88
C ASN A 182 10.38 -13.00 6.81
N THR A 183 9.94 -14.19 7.25
CA THR A 183 9.60 -15.31 6.37
C THR A 183 8.44 -15.05 5.41
N GLY A 184 7.56 -14.09 5.72
CA GLY A 184 6.42 -13.73 4.88
C GLY A 184 6.82 -13.09 3.56
N GLY A 185 7.83 -12.24 3.55
CA GLY A 185 8.41 -11.65 2.34
C GLY A 185 9.06 -12.71 1.47
N THR A 186 9.88 -13.55 2.07
CA THR A 186 10.54 -14.67 1.40
C THR A 186 9.54 -15.65 0.78
N LYS A 187 8.46 -15.99 1.49
CA LYS A 187 7.39 -16.85 0.95
C LYS A 187 6.73 -16.25 -0.31
N LYS A 188 6.51 -14.94 -0.33
CA LYS A 188 5.93 -14.25 -1.50
C LYS A 188 6.86 -14.31 -2.71
N LEU A 189 8.16 -14.07 -2.52
CA LEU A 189 9.17 -14.23 -3.55
C LEU A 189 9.16 -15.66 -4.12
N PHE A 190 9.24 -16.68 -3.25
CA PHE A 190 9.23 -18.07 -3.68
C PHE A 190 7.95 -18.44 -4.44
N THR A 191 6.80 -17.92 -4.01
CA THR A 191 5.53 -18.15 -4.69
C THR A 191 5.55 -17.53 -6.08
N ALA A 192 6.01 -16.29 -6.22
CA ALA A 192 6.10 -15.61 -7.52
C ALA A 192 7.01 -16.38 -8.49
N VAL A 193 8.23 -16.69 -8.06
CA VAL A 193 9.21 -17.40 -8.88
C VAL A 193 8.71 -18.81 -9.25
N ARG A 194 8.12 -19.56 -8.30
CA ARG A 194 7.59 -20.91 -8.59
C ARG A 194 6.43 -20.86 -9.57
N MET A 195 5.54 -19.88 -9.47
CA MET A 195 4.43 -19.73 -10.41
C MET A 195 4.92 -19.37 -11.81
N PHE A 196 5.92 -18.50 -11.92
CA PHE A 196 6.54 -18.15 -13.18
C PHE A 196 7.23 -19.36 -13.83
N LEU A 197 8.01 -20.12 -13.09
CA LEU A 197 8.65 -21.34 -13.59
C LEU A 197 7.64 -22.40 -14.04
N ARG A 198 6.51 -22.53 -13.33
CA ARG A 198 5.43 -23.44 -13.77
C ARG A 198 4.82 -22.98 -15.09
N TYR A 199 4.57 -21.69 -15.25
CA TYR A 199 4.12 -21.12 -16.52
C TYR A 199 5.11 -21.43 -17.64
N LEU A 200 6.39 -21.15 -17.44
CA LEU A 200 7.44 -21.42 -18.43
C LEU A 200 7.55 -22.91 -18.79
N THR A 201 7.32 -23.79 -17.83
CA THR A 201 7.31 -25.23 -18.06
C THR A 201 6.10 -25.65 -18.90
N ILE A 202 4.91 -25.09 -18.64
CA ILE A 202 3.69 -25.36 -19.41
C ILE A 202 3.85 -24.89 -20.85
N GLU A 203 4.47 -23.72 -21.06
CA GLU A 203 4.74 -23.15 -22.38
C GLU A 203 5.96 -23.79 -23.09
N GLY A 204 6.62 -24.79 -22.47
CA GLY A 204 7.82 -25.43 -23.04
C GLY A 204 9.04 -24.52 -23.14
N LYS A 205 9.05 -23.37 -22.46
CA LYS A 205 10.10 -22.34 -22.55
C LYS A 205 11.29 -22.60 -21.63
N CYS A 206 11.18 -23.47 -20.65
CA CYS A 206 12.28 -23.80 -19.73
C CYS A 206 12.37 -25.32 -19.46
N PRO A 207 13.52 -25.82 -18.97
CA PRO A 207 13.64 -27.20 -18.55
C PRO A 207 12.59 -27.63 -17.54
N ALA A 208 12.02 -28.81 -17.73
CA ALA A 208 11.02 -29.38 -16.86
C ALA A 208 11.55 -29.53 -15.42
N GLY A 209 10.69 -29.31 -14.42
CA GLY A 209 11.02 -29.53 -13.02
C GLY A 209 11.83 -28.43 -12.34
N LEU A 210 12.21 -27.34 -13.01
CA LEU A 210 12.96 -26.24 -12.40
C LEU A 210 12.26 -25.62 -11.18
N HIS A 211 10.94 -25.63 -11.12
CA HIS A 211 10.18 -25.13 -9.97
C HIS A 211 10.40 -25.94 -8.69
N TYR A 212 10.88 -27.20 -8.80
CA TYR A 212 11.28 -28.01 -7.64
C TYR A 212 12.67 -27.61 -7.09
N ALA A 213 13.47 -26.88 -7.85
CA ALA A 213 14.76 -26.39 -7.37
C ALA A 213 14.63 -25.39 -6.22
N LEU A 214 13.44 -24.81 -6.04
CA LEU A 214 13.13 -23.91 -4.93
C LEU A 214 12.66 -24.72 -3.71
N PRO A 215 13.37 -24.64 -2.57
CA PRO A 215 12.98 -25.36 -1.37
C PRO A 215 11.59 -24.94 -0.88
N ALA A 216 10.85 -25.89 -0.32
CA ALA A 216 9.64 -25.57 0.43
C ALA A 216 10.02 -24.83 1.70
N LEU A 217 9.56 -23.60 1.84
CA LEU A 217 9.77 -22.89 3.11
C LEU A 217 8.82 -23.47 4.15
N ALA A 218 9.40 -24.07 5.20
CA ALA A 218 8.64 -24.51 6.33
C ALA A 218 7.80 -23.35 6.88
N GLY A 219 6.55 -23.60 7.06
CA GLY A 219 5.63 -22.58 7.54
C GLY A 219 4.30 -23.23 7.84
N TRP A 220 4.19 -23.63 9.07
CA TRP A 220 2.94 -24.17 9.57
C TRP A 220 1.92 -23.04 9.55
N SER A 221 0.92 -23.14 8.72
CA SER A 221 -0.24 -22.26 8.80
C SER A 221 -0.87 -22.46 10.17
N GLN A 222 -1.23 -21.37 10.83
CA GLN A 222 -1.88 -21.40 12.14
C GLN A 222 -0.98 -21.77 13.35
N GLN A 223 0.33 -21.58 13.28
CA GLN A 223 1.27 -21.79 14.38
C GLN A 223 1.11 -20.77 15.51
N GLY A 224 0.18 -20.59 16.18
CA GLY A 224 0.09 -19.65 17.31
C GLY A 224 -1.36 -19.35 17.69
N VAL A 225 -1.51 -18.82 18.86
CA VAL A 225 -2.76 -18.27 19.34
C VAL A 225 -3.06 -16.99 18.58
N PRO A 226 -4.32 -16.73 18.15
CA PRO A 226 -4.69 -15.46 17.56
C PRO A 226 -4.28 -14.28 18.44
N ARG A 227 -3.59 -13.34 17.86
CA ARG A 227 -3.21 -12.13 18.59
C ARG A 227 -4.41 -11.16 18.58
N CYS A 228 -4.98 -10.91 19.73
CA CYS A 228 -6.10 -10.00 19.91
C CYS A 228 -5.75 -8.94 20.96
N LEU A 229 -6.52 -7.86 20.96
CA LEU A 229 -6.47 -6.82 21.98
C LEU A 229 -7.59 -7.04 23.00
N PRO A 230 -7.36 -6.70 24.26
CA PRO A 230 -8.45 -6.52 25.24
C PRO A 230 -9.45 -5.46 24.76
N ALA A 231 -10.72 -5.59 25.13
CA ALA A 231 -11.76 -4.64 24.73
C ALA A 231 -11.42 -3.20 25.15
N GLY A 232 -10.88 -2.99 26.35
CA GLY A 232 -10.46 -1.67 26.81
C GLY A 232 -9.37 -1.03 25.96
N ASP A 233 -8.43 -1.84 25.45
CA ASP A 233 -7.38 -1.36 24.54
C ASP A 233 -7.96 -0.96 23.19
N VAL A 234 -8.97 -1.68 22.70
CA VAL A 234 -9.67 -1.33 21.44
C VAL A 234 -10.35 0.03 21.58
N GLU A 235 -11.06 0.27 22.69
CA GLU A 235 -11.69 1.57 22.95
C GLU A 235 -10.66 2.70 23.11
N THR A 236 -9.56 2.44 23.81
CA THR A 236 -8.45 3.41 23.94
C THR A 236 -7.82 3.74 22.58
N LEU A 237 -7.68 2.73 21.70
CA LEU A 237 -7.18 2.92 20.34
C LEU A 237 -8.12 3.83 19.53
N ILE A 238 -9.43 3.58 19.58
CA ILE A 238 -10.45 4.41 18.91
C ILE A 238 -10.44 5.84 19.47
N ALA A 239 -10.37 5.99 20.79
CA ALA A 239 -10.33 7.29 21.46
C ALA A 239 -9.07 8.10 21.12
N SER A 240 -7.96 7.45 20.76
CA SER A 240 -6.75 8.14 20.32
C SER A 240 -6.94 8.99 19.05
N CYS A 241 -7.97 8.69 18.25
CA CYS A 241 -8.37 9.47 17.08
C CYS A 241 -9.52 10.41 17.43
N ALA A 242 -9.21 11.54 18.09
CA ALA A 242 -10.20 12.55 18.43
C ALA A 242 -10.79 13.20 17.16
N PRO A 243 -12.12 13.39 17.07
CA PRO A 243 -12.77 13.95 15.88
C PRO A 243 -12.67 15.49 15.82
N THR A 244 -11.52 16.04 16.16
CA THR A 244 -11.28 17.49 16.21
C THR A 244 -10.81 18.08 14.89
N ASP A 245 -10.33 17.24 14.00
CA ASP A 245 -9.86 17.62 12.66
C ASP A 245 -10.23 16.57 11.61
N ARG A 246 -10.02 16.91 10.34
CA ARG A 246 -10.33 16.03 9.19
C ARG A 246 -9.67 14.66 9.28
N VAL A 247 -8.46 14.61 9.81
CA VAL A 247 -7.68 13.35 9.90
C VAL A 247 -8.26 12.50 11.03
N GLY A 248 -8.53 13.10 12.19
CA GLY A 248 -9.11 12.40 13.34
C GLY A 248 -10.51 11.86 13.05
N MET A 249 -11.38 12.63 12.39
CA MET A 249 -12.73 12.19 11.98
C MET A 249 -12.63 10.97 11.05
N ARG A 250 -11.80 11.04 9.99
CA ARG A 250 -11.57 9.92 9.07
C ARG A 250 -11.02 8.70 9.78
N ASP A 251 -9.95 8.89 10.54
CA ASP A 251 -9.21 7.80 11.16
C ASP A 251 -10.09 7.11 12.23
N ARG A 252 -10.92 7.86 12.97
CA ARG A 252 -11.91 7.32 13.91
C ARG A 252 -12.95 6.46 13.21
N ALA A 253 -13.55 6.93 12.11
CA ALA A 253 -14.54 6.17 11.34
C ALA A 253 -13.93 4.85 10.78
N ILE A 254 -12.70 4.91 10.29
CA ILE A 254 -11.95 3.74 9.83
C ILE A 254 -11.70 2.74 10.98
N LEU A 255 -11.27 3.21 12.14
CA LEU A 255 -11.03 2.35 13.30
C LEU A 255 -12.31 1.68 13.78
N LEU A 256 -13.43 2.40 13.81
CA LEU A 256 -14.73 1.85 14.19
C LEU A 256 -15.19 0.76 13.21
N LEU A 257 -15.09 0.97 11.90
CA LEU A 257 -15.39 -0.05 10.90
C LEU A 257 -14.56 -1.33 11.09
N LEU A 258 -13.27 -1.18 11.38
CA LEU A 258 -12.37 -2.32 11.63
C LEU A 258 -12.69 -3.01 12.96
N ALA A 259 -13.00 -2.26 14.00
CA ALA A 259 -13.19 -2.76 15.37
C ALA A 259 -14.60 -3.30 15.64
N ARG A 260 -15.65 -2.78 15.01
CA ARG A 260 -17.03 -3.22 15.20
C ARG A 260 -17.46 -4.28 14.20
N LEU A 261 -17.10 -4.08 12.93
CA LEU A 261 -17.52 -4.98 11.84
C LEU A 261 -16.43 -5.97 11.41
N GLY A 262 -15.23 -5.85 11.97
CA GLY A 262 -14.11 -6.73 11.62
C GLY A 262 -13.72 -6.67 10.14
N LEU A 263 -13.96 -5.55 9.44
CA LEU A 263 -13.69 -5.42 8.00
C LEU A 263 -12.19 -5.59 7.70
N ARG A 264 -11.88 -6.04 6.49
CA ARG A 264 -10.50 -6.02 6.01
C ARG A 264 -10.09 -4.60 5.62
N ALA A 265 -8.83 -4.26 5.77
CA ALA A 265 -8.32 -2.95 5.35
C ALA A 265 -8.59 -2.61 3.88
N GLY A 266 -8.58 -3.63 3.01
CA GLY A 266 -8.94 -3.46 1.61
C GLY A 266 -10.41 -3.12 1.41
N ASP A 267 -11.29 -3.79 2.16
CA ASP A 267 -12.73 -3.54 2.09
C ASP A 267 -13.04 -2.09 2.51
N VAL A 268 -12.43 -1.62 3.62
CA VAL A 268 -12.59 -0.22 4.07
C VAL A 268 -12.06 0.79 3.04
N ALA A 269 -10.94 0.47 2.40
CA ALA A 269 -10.35 1.35 1.39
C ALA A 269 -11.21 1.51 0.14
N SER A 270 -11.97 0.47 -0.22
CA SER A 270 -12.81 0.44 -1.43
C SER A 270 -14.26 0.89 -1.21
N LEU A 271 -14.70 1.15 0.03
CA LEU A 271 -16.07 1.58 0.33
C LEU A 271 -16.47 2.83 -0.44
N ARG A 272 -17.67 2.78 -1.01
CA ARG A 272 -18.29 3.86 -1.77
C ARG A 272 -19.48 4.47 -1.03
N LEU A 273 -19.87 5.67 -1.41
CA LEU A 273 -21.03 6.35 -0.84
C LEU A 273 -22.33 5.55 -1.04
N ALA A 274 -22.48 4.90 -2.18
CA ALA A 274 -23.63 4.05 -2.50
C ALA A 274 -23.67 2.71 -1.73
N ASP A 275 -22.60 2.37 -1.00
CA ASP A 275 -22.56 1.14 -0.21
C ASP A 275 -23.26 1.27 1.14
N ILE A 276 -23.61 2.48 1.56
CA ILE A 276 -24.34 2.73 2.81
C ILE A 276 -25.80 2.98 2.51
N SER A 277 -26.68 2.16 3.08
CA SER A 277 -28.12 2.41 3.14
C SER A 277 -28.46 3.01 4.51
N TRP A 278 -28.57 4.31 4.59
CA TRP A 278 -28.91 5.02 5.81
C TRP A 278 -30.31 4.64 6.37
N PRO A 279 -31.37 4.55 5.50
CA PRO A 279 -32.70 4.17 5.99
C PRO A 279 -32.76 2.76 6.57
N LEU A 280 -31.95 1.82 6.02
CA LEU A 280 -31.92 0.44 6.47
C LEU A 280 -30.84 0.18 7.53
N ALA A 281 -30.03 1.17 7.85
CA ALA A 281 -28.87 1.04 8.72
C ALA A 281 -27.98 -0.16 8.34
N THR A 282 -27.64 -0.27 7.03
CA THR A 282 -26.82 -1.36 6.50
C THR A 282 -25.67 -0.85 5.65
N ILE A 283 -24.62 -1.64 5.60
CA ILE A 283 -23.45 -1.39 4.76
C ILE A 283 -23.17 -2.62 3.88
N ARG A 284 -23.06 -2.38 2.57
CA ARG A 284 -22.67 -3.38 1.59
C ARG A 284 -21.13 -3.42 1.50
N VAL A 285 -20.58 -4.61 1.54
CA VAL A 285 -19.13 -4.81 1.50
C VAL A 285 -18.77 -5.84 0.46
N SER A 286 -18.04 -5.43 -0.56
CA SER A 286 -17.54 -6.31 -1.61
C SER A 286 -16.25 -7.00 -1.14
N GLY A 287 -16.28 -8.32 -1.06
CA GLY A 287 -15.16 -9.14 -0.62
C GLY A 287 -14.29 -9.65 -1.76
N LYS A 288 -13.26 -10.41 -1.43
CA LYS A 288 -12.42 -11.09 -2.42
C LYS A 288 -13.29 -12.07 -3.25
N GLY A 289 -13.21 -11.97 -4.57
CA GLY A 289 -14.00 -12.80 -5.50
C GLY A 289 -15.38 -12.24 -5.82
N GLN A 290 -15.60 -10.92 -5.70
CA GLN A 290 -16.82 -10.18 -6.03
C GLN A 290 -18.07 -10.64 -5.24
N ARG A 291 -17.88 -11.28 -4.09
CA ARG A 291 -18.99 -11.56 -3.18
C ARG A 291 -19.39 -10.28 -2.46
N GLU A 292 -20.65 -9.94 -2.54
CA GLU A 292 -21.23 -8.81 -1.82
C GLU A 292 -21.96 -9.34 -0.58
N ASP A 293 -21.64 -8.77 0.55
CA ASP A 293 -22.27 -9.08 1.82
C ASP A 293 -22.89 -7.81 2.40
N LEU A 294 -24.10 -7.93 2.93
CA LEU A 294 -24.80 -6.86 3.61
C LEU A 294 -24.62 -7.05 5.12
N LEU A 295 -24.08 -6.04 5.79
CA LEU A 295 -23.86 -6.04 7.23
C LEU A 295 -24.69 -4.95 7.91
N PRO A 296 -25.16 -5.16 9.15
CA PRO A 296 -25.76 -4.07 9.92
C PRO A 296 -24.71 -2.98 10.18
N LEU A 297 -25.13 -1.73 10.13
CA LEU A 297 -24.30 -0.57 10.43
C LEU A 297 -24.59 -0.12 11.87
N PRO A 298 -23.68 -0.36 12.83
CA PRO A 298 -23.84 0.12 14.21
C PRO A 298 -23.92 1.65 14.27
N GLN A 299 -24.68 2.18 15.22
CA GLN A 299 -24.91 3.62 15.35
C GLN A 299 -23.60 4.42 15.47
N ASP A 300 -22.69 3.97 16.34
CA ASP A 300 -21.40 4.64 16.57
C ASP A 300 -20.51 4.69 15.30
N VAL A 301 -20.62 3.66 14.44
CA VAL A 301 -19.95 3.61 13.14
C VAL A 301 -20.61 4.58 12.15
N GLY A 302 -21.94 4.56 12.09
CA GLY A 302 -22.73 5.46 11.23
C GLY A 302 -22.47 6.92 11.54
N ASP A 303 -22.55 7.29 12.82
CA ASP A 303 -22.31 8.65 13.28
C ASP A 303 -20.89 9.14 12.94
N ALA A 304 -19.88 8.29 13.12
CA ALA A 304 -18.52 8.63 12.80
C ALA A 304 -18.27 8.80 11.28
N ILE A 305 -18.94 7.99 10.45
CA ILE A 305 -18.89 8.14 9.00
C ILE A 305 -19.58 9.45 8.59
N LEU A 306 -20.77 9.73 9.14
CA LEU A 306 -21.52 10.94 8.84
C LEU A 306 -20.72 12.19 9.20
N ALA A 307 -20.17 12.25 10.41
CA ALA A 307 -19.33 13.36 10.85
C ALA A 307 -18.12 13.59 9.91
N TYR A 308 -17.51 12.50 9.43
CA TYR A 308 -16.42 12.62 8.45
C TYR A 308 -16.92 13.13 7.10
N LEU A 309 -18.07 12.65 6.59
CA LEU A 309 -18.62 13.07 5.31
C LEU A 309 -19.00 14.55 5.30
N GLU A 310 -19.61 15.03 6.39
CA GLU A 310 -20.09 16.41 6.51
C GLU A 310 -18.96 17.42 6.74
N SER A 311 -18.00 17.09 7.60
CA SER A 311 -17.04 18.08 8.10
C SER A 311 -15.57 17.74 7.82
N GLY A 312 -15.25 16.47 7.58
CA GLY A 312 -13.87 15.99 7.44
C GLY A 312 -13.44 15.66 6.03
N ARG A 313 -14.38 15.24 5.16
CA ARG A 313 -14.05 14.75 3.83
C ARG A 313 -13.67 15.89 2.89
N PRO A 314 -12.54 15.79 2.15
CA PRO A 314 -12.21 16.76 1.10
C PRO A 314 -13.30 16.87 0.03
N HIS A 315 -13.60 18.08 -0.40
CA HIS A 315 -14.56 18.35 -1.49
C HIS A 315 -13.91 18.06 -2.83
N VAL A 316 -14.02 16.84 -3.30
CA VAL A 316 -13.56 16.38 -4.63
C VAL A 316 -14.57 15.42 -5.22
N GLU A 317 -14.67 15.39 -6.53
CA GLU A 317 -15.48 14.39 -7.23
C GLU A 317 -14.89 12.99 -7.00
N SER A 318 -15.54 12.23 -6.16
CA SER A 318 -15.21 10.84 -5.89
C SER A 318 -16.39 10.16 -5.21
N ASP A 319 -16.69 8.95 -5.61
CA ASP A 319 -17.71 8.09 -5.02
C ASP A 319 -17.22 7.34 -3.77
N HIS A 320 -15.90 7.33 -3.52
CA HIS A 320 -15.33 6.67 -2.35
C HIS A 320 -15.59 7.44 -1.06
N ILE A 321 -15.92 6.72 0.00
CA ILE A 321 -16.10 7.32 1.33
C ILE A 321 -14.78 7.91 1.82
N PHE A 322 -13.72 7.10 1.87
CA PHE A 322 -12.44 7.49 2.47
C PHE A 322 -11.43 7.99 1.46
N LEU A 323 -10.96 9.19 1.68
CA LEU A 323 -9.97 9.87 0.85
C LEU A 323 -8.72 10.20 1.67
N ARG A 324 -7.64 10.47 0.95
CA ARG A 324 -6.45 11.06 1.56
C ARG A 324 -6.79 12.45 2.06
N CYS A 325 -6.37 12.79 3.28
CA CYS A 325 -6.51 14.14 3.83
C CYS A 325 -5.38 15.10 3.42
N CYS A 326 -4.52 14.69 2.50
CA CYS A 326 -3.48 15.52 1.93
C CYS A 326 -3.48 15.37 0.41
N ALA A 327 -3.16 16.44 -0.27
CA ALA A 327 -3.13 16.47 -1.74
C ALA A 327 -2.12 15.48 -2.34
N PRO A 328 -2.43 14.91 -3.49
CA PRO A 328 -3.71 14.97 -4.17
C PRO A 328 -4.78 14.20 -3.39
N PHE A 329 -5.95 14.83 -3.20
CA PHE A 329 -7.09 14.24 -2.49
C PHE A 329 -7.74 13.16 -3.38
N ARG A 330 -7.36 11.93 -3.19
CA ARG A 330 -7.85 10.78 -3.95
C ARG A 330 -8.10 9.58 -3.06
N PRO A 331 -8.90 8.61 -3.52
CA PRO A 331 -9.16 7.37 -2.81
C PRO A 331 -7.87 6.62 -2.44
N PHE A 332 -7.99 5.74 -1.48
CA PHE A 332 -6.93 4.78 -1.18
C PHE A 332 -6.88 3.73 -2.30
N ALA A 333 -5.72 3.54 -2.91
CA ALA A 333 -5.55 2.54 -3.97
C ALA A 333 -5.66 1.09 -3.45
N HIS A 334 -5.42 0.88 -2.16
CA HIS A 334 -5.44 -0.45 -1.52
C HIS A 334 -5.50 -0.30 0.01
N GLY A 335 -5.59 -1.42 0.76
CA GLY A 335 -5.68 -1.41 2.23
C GLY A 335 -4.41 -0.97 2.99
N GLY A 336 -3.29 -0.73 2.32
CA GLY A 336 -2.04 -0.31 2.96
C GLY A 336 -2.15 1.00 3.74
N PRO A 337 -2.72 2.08 3.18
CA PRO A 337 -2.99 3.32 3.90
C PRO A 337 -3.86 3.12 5.14
N VAL A 338 -4.88 2.27 5.09
CA VAL A 338 -5.72 1.93 6.25
C VAL A 338 -4.89 1.26 7.35
N SER A 339 -4.03 0.30 6.98
CA SER A 339 -3.11 -0.34 7.94
C SER A 339 -2.10 0.66 8.54
N LEU A 340 -1.68 1.68 7.78
CA LEU A 340 -0.82 2.75 8.29
C LEU A 340 -1.55 3.66 9.29
N ILE A 341 -2.85 3.92 9.08
CA ILE A 341 -3.69 4.67 10.01
C ILE A 341 -3.76 3.91 11.34
N VAL A 342 -4.07 2.62 11.32
CA VAL A 342 -4.08 1.77 12.52
C VAL A 342 -2.74 1.80 13.25
N ARG A 343 -1.63 1.67 12.52
CA ARG A 343 -0.29 1.76 13.10
C ARG A 343 -0.03 3.11 13.79
N ARG A 344 -0.47 4.22 13.19
CA ARG A 344 -0.33 5.55 13.80
C ARG A 344 -1.18 5.69 15.07
N ALA A 345 -2.39 5.13 15.07
CA ALA A 345 -3.25 5.10 16.25
C ALA A 345 -2.56 4.33 17.41
N PHE A 346 -1.94 3.19 17.15
CA PHE A 346 -1.13 2.46 18.15
C PHE A 346 0.02 3.30 18.69
N LEU A 347 0.75 3.98 17.83
CA LEU A 347 1.86 4.83 18.27
C LEU A 347 1.37 6.02 19.10
N LYS A 348 0.17 6.55 18.82
CA LYS A 348 -0.42 7.67 19.53
C LYS A 348 -1.03 7.26 20.88
N SER A 349 -1.67 6.07 20.93
CA SER A 349 -2.29 5.54 22.15
C SER A 349 -1.29 4.97 23.16
N GLY A 350 -0.05 4.66 22.74
CA GLY A 350 0.96 4.02 23.58
C GLY A 350 0.69 2.55 23.89
N ILE A 351 -0.36 1.94 23.32
CA ILE A 351 -0.73 0.55 23.53
C ILE A 351 0.38 -0.37 23.01
N LYS A 352 0.88 -1.24 23.86
CA LYS A 352 1.80 -2.30 23.47
C LYS A 352 1.03 -3.45 22.81
N SER A 353 1.31 -3.69 21.54
CA SER A 353 0.63 -4.71 20.77
C SER A 353 1.64 -5.61 20.05
N PRO A 354 1.36 -6.91 19.95
CA PRO A 354 2.21 -7.87 19.23
C PRO A 354 2.16 -7.66 17.71
N SER A 355 1.19 -6.87 17.21
CA SER A 355 1.06 -6.48 15.82
C SER A 355 0.43 -5.10 15.73
N LEU A 356 0.98 -4.24 14.87
CA LEU A 356 0.46 -2.87 14.63
C LEU A 356 -0.38 -2.78 13.34
N GLY A 357 -0.76 -3.92 12.76
CA GLY A 357 -1.55 -3.97 11.52
C GLY A 357 -3.05 -4.05 11.79
N SER A 358 -3.86 -3.72 10.79
CA SER A 358 -5.33 -3.73 10.87
C SER A 358 -5.94 -5.10 11.20
N HIS A 359 -5.25 -6.20 10.88
CA HIS A 359 -5.75 -7.55 11.17
C HIS A 359 -5.93 -7.85 12.64
N ILE A 360 -5.20 -7.17 13.55
CA ILE A 360 -5.36 -7.39 14.99
C ILE A 360 -6.76 -6.99 15.46
N LEU A 361 -7.33 -5.90 14.95
CA LEU A 361 -8.70 -5.48 15.27
C LEU A 361 -9.71 -6.55 14.84
N ARG A 362 -9.55 -7.10 13.65
CA ARG A 362 -10.40 -8.19 13.16
C ARG A 362 -10.28 -9.46 14.01
N HIS A 363 -9.07 -9.80 14.47
CA HIS A 363 -8.86 -10.89 15.42
C HIS A 363 -9.51 -10.61 16.77
N SER A 364 -9.48 -9.36 17.22
CA SER A 364 -10.14 -8.95 18.47
C SER A 364 -11.65 -9.11 18.39
N VAL A 365 -12.29 -8.68 17.27
CA VAL A 365 -13.73 -8.92 17.03
C VAL A 365 -14.06 -10.40 17.08
N ALA A 366 -13.30 -11.24 16.36
CA ALA A 366 -13.56 -12.68 16.34
C ALA A 366 -13.42 -13.33 17.72
N SER A 367 -12.37 -12.96 18.46
CA SER A 367 -12.13 -13.48 19.81
C SER A 367 -13.18 -13.01 20.80
N GLU A 368 -13.72 -11.80 20.62
CA GLU A 368 -14.80 -11.28 21.47
C GLU A 368 -16.12 -12.00 21.17
N MET A 369 -16.48 -12.19 19.91
CA MET A 369 -17.64 -12.98 19.51
C MET A 369 -17.59 -14.40 20.09
N LEU A 370 -16.39 -15.01 20.06
CA LEU A 370 -16.22 -16.35 20.63
C LEU A 370 -16.44 -16.36 22.14
N ARG A 371 -15.89 -15.37 22.88
CA ARG A 371 -16.11 -15.23 24.34
C ARG A 371 -17.60 -15.01 24.68
N GLN A 372 -18.35 -14.38 23.80
CA GLN A 372 -19.80 -14.20 23.90
C GLN A 372 -20.60 -15.43 23.50
N GLY A 373 -19.95 -16.55 23.16
CA GLY A 373 -20.58 -17.82 22.84
C GLY A 373 -21.00 -17.97 21.36
N THR A 374 -20.56 -17.06 20.47
CA THR A 374 -20.83 -17.21 19.04
C THR A 374 -20.07 -18.41 18.48
N THR A 375 -20.75 -19.25 17.71
CA THR A 375 -20.12 -20.42 17.08
C THR A 375 -19.05 -20.03 16.06
N LEU A 376 -18.09 -20.92 15.79
CA LEU A 376 -17.06 -20.68 14.76
C LEU A 376 -17.69 -20.43 13.36
N TYR A 377 -18.83 -21.06 13.08
CA TYR A 377 -19.57 -20.83 11.84
C TYR A 377 -20.17 -19.41 11.80
N GLY A 378 -20.78 -18.95 12.89
CA GLY A 378 -21.27 -17.57 13.02
C GLY A 378 -20.16 -16.53 12.85
N ILE A 379 -19.00 -16.77 13.49
CA ILE A 379 -17.80 -15.92 13.33
C ILE A 379 -17.32 -15.93 11.87
N ALA A 380 -17.27 -17.11 11.21
CA ALA A 380 -16.88 -17.20 9.81
C ALA A 380 -17.80 -16.39 8.90
N THR A 381 -19.10 -16.44 9.15
CA THR A 381 -20.14 -15.71 8.41
C THR A 381 -19.97 -14.21 8.58
N VAL A 382 -19.92 -13.70 9.81
CA VAL A 382 -19.76 -12.26 10.10
C VAL A 382 -18.45 -11.72 9.54
N LEU A 383 -17.37 -12.46 9.70
CA LEU A 383 -16.07 -12.07 9.16
C LEU A 383 -15.91 -12.34 7.66
N ARG A 384 -16.90 -12.98 7.02
CA ARG A 384 -16.86 -13.27 5.58
C ARG A 384 -15.62 -14.06 5.19
N HIS A 385 -15.35 -15.17 5.91
CA HIS A 385 -14.28 -16.09 5.58
C HIS A 385 -14.71 -16.98 4.41
N SER A 386 -13.86 -17.12 3.40
CA SER A 386 -14.12 -18.00 2.25
C SER A 386 -14.01 -19.48 2.60
N SER A 387 -13.32 -19.81 3.69
CA SER A 387 -13.19 -21.16 4.23
C SER A 387 -13.28 -21.10 5.75
N ILE A 388 -14.01 -22.04 6.33
CA ILE A 388 -14.12 -22.23 7.78
C ILE A 388 -12.74 -22.49 8.41
N GLU A 389 -11.79 -23.10 7.69
CA GLU A 389 -10.43 -23.34 8.14
C GLU A 389 -9.71 -22.05 8.57
N THR A 390 -10.06 -20.91 7.95
CA THR A 390 -9.50 -19.61 8.38
C THR A 390 -10.00 -19.23 9.77
N THR A 391 -11.14 -19.73 10.20
CA THR A 391 -11.79 -19.44 11.49
C THR A 391 -11.35 -20.41 12.57
N THR A 392 -10.88 -21.60 12.22
CA THR A 392 -10.44 -22.63 13.22
C THR A 392 -9.29 -22.17 14.10
N ILE A 393 -8.54 -21.14 13.65
CA ILE A 393 -7.49 -20.53 14.48
C ILE A 393 -8.05 -20.01 15.82
N TYR A 394 -9.31 -19.60 15.86
CA TYR A 394 -9.96 -19.08 17.08
C TYR A 394 -10.35 -20.19 18.07
N ALA A 395 -10.49 -21.45 17.63
CA ALA A 395 -10.72 -22.58 18.52
C ALA A 395 -9.62 -22.72 19.57
N LYS A 396 -8.41 -22.25 19.28
CA LYS A 396 -7.27 -22.25 20.21
C LYS A 396 -7.41 -21.31 21.40
N VAL A 397 -8.36 -20.38 21.37
CA VAL A 397 -8.65 -19.44 22.46
C VAL A 397 -10.03 -19.68 23.08
N ASP A 398 -10.72 -20.71 22.64
CA ASP A 398 -11.96 -21.16 23.24
C ASP A 398 -11.66 -22.04 24.47
N LEU A 399 -11.42 -21.38 25.60
CA LEU A 399 -11.09 -22.07 26.84
C LEU A 399 -12.21 -22.96 27.34
N LYS A 400 -13.48 -22.65 27.02
CA LYS A 400 -14.63 -23.46 27.38
C LYS A 400 -14.59 -24.79 26.62
N LEU A 401 -14.51 -24.72 25.28
CA LEU A 401 -14.43 -25.90 24.43
C LEU A 401 -13.17 -26.72 24.71
N LEU A 402 -12.03 -26.06 24.96
CA LEU A 402 -10.79 -26.74 25.32
C LEU A 402 -10.93 -27.45 26.65
N GLY A 403 -11.65 -26.91 27.63
CA GLY A 403 -11.93 -27.54 28.92
C GLY A 403 -12.81 -28.78 28.78
N GLU A 404 -13.74 -28.81 27.82
CA GLU A 404 -14.63 -29.95 27.55
C GLU A 404 -13.88 -31.14 26.92
N VAL A 405 -12.81 -30.88 26.16
CA VAL A 405 -11.98 -31.94 25.53
C VAL A 405 -10.70 -32.27 26.30
N ALA A 406 -10.35 -31.48 27.31
CA ALA A 406 -9.20 -31.73 28.16
C ALA A 406 -9.45 -32.96 29.02
N GLN A 407 -8.55 -33.91 28.98
CA GLN A 407 -8.57 -35.01 29.93
C GLN A 407 -8.21 -34.49 31.33
N PRO A 408 -8.85 -35.02 32.39
CA PRO A 408 -8.45 -34.68 33.77
C PRO A 408 -6.99 -35.02 34.00
N TRP A 409 -6.30 -34.14 34.71
CA TRP A 409 -4.91 -34.38 35.09
C TRP A 409 -4.84 -35.68 35.91
N PRO A 410 -3.88 -36.61 35.62
CA PRO A 410 -3.76 -37.80 36.41
C PRO A 410 -3.52 -37.42 37.87
N GLU A 411 -4.40 -37.86 38.77
CA GLU A 411 -4.16 -37.72 40.19
C GLU A 411 -2.91 -38.55 40.54
N VAL A 412 -1.87 -37.88 41.00
CA VAL A 412 -0.72 -38.58 41.58
C VAL A 412 -1.23 -39.20 42.85
N LEU A 413 -1.53 -40.52 42.80
CA LEU A 413 -1.73 -41.30 44.02
C LEU A 413 -0.45 -41.14 44.88
N ARG A 414 -0.61 -40.39 45.97
CA ARG A 414 0.41 -40.27 47.02
C ARG A 414 0.45 -41.50 47.84
#